data_a1712d3d4e6a17fe4c54a5ebc9a672d8
#
_entry.id   a1712d3d4e6a17fe4c54a5ebc9a672d8
#
_cell.length_a   1.000
_cell.length_b   1.000
_cell.length_c   1.000
_cell.angle_alpha   90.00
_cell.angle_beta   90.00
_cell.angle_gamma   90.00
#
_symmetry.space_group_name_H-M   'P 1'
#
loop_
_entity.id
_entity.type
_entity.pdbx_description
1 polymer ?
#
loop_
_entity_poly.entity_id
_entity_poly.type
_entity_poly.pdbx_seq_one_letter_code
_entity_poly.pdbx_strand_id
1 'polypeptide(L)'
;MRIKICVFVIFFCTLGCSSESTEDIVVQDQDYSANVSNWVDREFQPSTLTREEQISELTWFTEAAAPYRGMTINVVSETLTTHEYESEILTNAFFEITGIKVNHDLIQEGDVIEKLQTQMQTGENIYDAYVNDSDLIGTHSRYGYVIALSDFMQGEGKEVTLPSLDLDDFIGLSFTTGPDQKIYQLHY
;
A
#
# COMPACT_ATOMS: atom_id res chain seq x y z
N MET A 1 -19.68 -2.47 7.55
CA MET A 1 -18.54 -1.68 7.07
C MET A 1 -17.41 -2.66 6.81
N ARG A 2 -17.13 -2.95 5.56
CA ARG A 2 -16.05 -3.86 5.20
C ARG A 2 -14.74 -3.14 5.41
N ILE A 3 -13.93 -3.55 6.39
CA ILE A 3 -12.54 -3.10 6.44
C ILE A 3 -11.81 -3.91 5.37
N LYS A 4 -11.68 -3.33 4.19
CA LYS A 4 -10.79 -3.87 3.17
C LYS A 4 -9.39 -3.32 3.44
N ILE A 5 -8.46 -4.22 3.70
CA ILE A 5 -7.04 -3.87 3.78
C ILE A 5 -6.63 -3.38 2.39
N CYS A 6 -6.38 -2.08 2.27
CA CYS A 6 -5.92 -1.49 1.03
C CYS A 6 -4.51 -2.01 0.74
N VAL A 7 -4.38 -2.81 -0.31
CA VAL A 7 -3.09 -3.33 -0.75
C VAL A 7 -2.33 -2.22 -1.45
N PHE A 8 -1.22 -1.81 -0.87
CA PHE A 8 -0.27 -0.96 -1.55
C PHE A 8 0.40 -1.73 -2.68
N VAL A 9 0.24 -1.22 -3.88
CA VAL A 9 0.93 -1.73 -5.07
C VAL A 9 2.32 -1.11 -5.10
N ILE A 10 3.36 -1.95 -4.96
CA ILE A 10 4.76 -1.52 -4.94
C ILE A 10 5.27 -1.42 -6.39
N PHE A 11 5.79 -0.27 -6.76
CA PHE A 11 6.42 -0.03 -8.04
C PHE A 11 7.95 -0.16 -7.93
N PHE A 12 8.56 -0.87 -8.88
CA PHE A 12 10.00 -0.95 -9.05
C PHE A 12 10.47 0.07 -10.09
N CYS A 13 11.32 0.99 -9.69
CA CYS A 13 12.15 1.73 -10.62
C CYS A 13 13.59 1.21 -10.51
N THR A 14 14.09 0.60 -11.57
CA THR A 14 15.46 0.10 -11.65
C THR A 14 16.41 1.24 -12.01
N LEU A 15 17.47 1.41 -11.27
CA LEU A 15 18.84 1.72 -11.61
C LEU A 15 19.52 2.69 -10.63
N GLY A 16 20.55 2.17 -9.96
CA GLY A 16 21.48 3.00 -9.21
C GLY A 16 22.22 2.19 -8.15
N CYS A 17 23.26 1.44 -8.56
CA CYS A 17 24.16 0.76 -7.67
C CYS A 17 25.05 1.77 -6.93
N SER A 18 24.91 1.91 -5.62
CA SER A 18 25.96 2.38 -4.74
C SER A 18 26.01 1.48 -3.51
N SER A 19 27.21 0.89 -3.33
CA SER A 19 27.52 -0.04 -2.25
C SER A 19 27.64 0.71 -0.93
N GLU A 20 26.68 0.52 -0.05
CA GLU A 20 26.84 0.77 1.38
C GLU A 20 26.58 -0.54 2.13
N SER A 21 27.39 -0.74 3.17
CA SER A 21 27.50 -1.96 3.96
C SER A 21 26.16 -2.44 4.48
N THR A 22 25.67 -3.55 3.92
CA THR A 22 24.57 -4.32 4.46
C THR A 22 24.99 -4.95 5.78
N GLU A 23 24.42 -4.48 6.90
CA GLU A 23 24.23 -5.38 8.02
C GLU A 23 23.21 -6.43 7.56
N ASP A 24 23.68 -7.65 7.38
CA ASP A 24 22.83 -8.81 7.11
C ASP A 24 21.82 -8.93 8.26
N ILE A 25 20.60 -8.41 8.03
CA ILE A 25 19.47 -8.74 8.87
C ILE A 25 19.23 -10.22 8.62
N VAL A 26 19.67 -11.05 9.55
CA VAL A 26 19.32 -12.46 9.60
C VAL A 26 17.81 -12.53 9.70
N VAL A 27 17.14 -12.72 8.58
CA VAL A 27 15.71 -13.04 8.53
C VAL A 27 15.59 -14.41 9.19
N GLN A 28 15.35 -14.40 10.50
CA GLN A 28 14.98 -15.61 11.22
C GLN A 28 13.77 -16.20 10.51
N ASP A 29 13.68 -17.52 10.52
CA ASP A 29 12.57 -18.30 9.97
C ASP A 29 11.27 -17.94 10.73
N GLN A 30 10.70 -16.77 10.39
CA GLN A 30 9.54 -16.19 11.04
C GLN A 30 8.30 -16.91 10.53
N ASP A 31 7.52 -17.47 11.44
CA ASP A 31 6.26 -18.15 11.09
C ASP A 31 5.17 -17.11 10.76
N TYR A 32 5.19 -16.62 9.53
CA TYR A 32 4.22 -15.65 9.02
C TYR A 32 2.78 -16.19 9.07
N SER A 33 2.59 -17.49 8.98
CA SER A 33 1.26 -18.14 9.05
C SER A 33 0.64 -18.00 10.44
N ALA A 34 1.43 -18.14 11.51
CA ALA A 34 0.95 -17.90 12.87
C ALA A 34 0.55 -16.43 13.07
N ASN A 35 1.30 -15.49 12.50
CA ASN A 35 0.97 -14.06 12.57
C ASN A 35 -0.36 -13.74 11.92
N VAL A 36 -0.68 -14.34 10.76
CA VAL A 36 -1.98 -14.16 10.08
C VAL A 36 -3.13 -14.47 11.03
N SER A 37 -3.13 -15.65 11.63
CA SER A 37 -4.21 -16.05 12.55
C SER A 37 -4.32 -15.12 13.77
N ASN A 38 -3.17 -14.73 14.33
CA ASN A 38 -3.12 -13.83 15.47
C ASN A 38 -3.72 -12.46 15.16
N TRP A 39 -3.42 -11.89 13.97
CA TRP A 39 -3.96 -10.60 13.56
C TRP A 39 -5.44 -10.65 13.26
N VAL A 40 -5.93 -11.72 12.60
CA VAL A 40 -7.37 -11.92 12.38
C VAL A 40 -8.13 -11.98 13.69
N ASP A 41 -7.64 -12.76 14.66
CA ASP A 41 -8.36 -12.98 15.91
C ASP A 41 -8.29 -11.78 16.87
N ARG A 42 -7.21 -10.98 16.82
CA ARG A 42 -6.96 -9.87 17.73
C ARG A 42 -7.54 -8.55 17.23
N GLU A 43 -7.44 -8.28 15.93
CA GLU A 43 -7.62 -6.93 15.41
C GLU A 43 -8.70 -6.82 14.33
N PHE A 44 -8.81 -7.83 13.44
CA PHE A 44 -9.64 -7.68 12.25
C PHE A 44 -11.08 -8.16 12.43
N GLN A 45 -11.57 -8.16 13.68
CA GLN A 45 -12.95 -8.45 14.01
C GLN A 45 -13.65 -7.22 14.63
N PRO A 46 -14.92 -6.96 14.35
CA PRO A 46 -15.80 -7.70 13.44
C PRO A 46 -15.58 -7.38 11.96
N SER A 47 -15.77 -8.35 11.09
CA SER A 47 -15.67 -8.23 9.64
C SER A 47 -16.91 -8.82 8.95
N THR A 48 -17.14 -8.44 7.68
CA THR A 48 -18.12 -9.08 6.81
C THR A 48 -17.59 -10.36 6.17
N LEU A 49 -16.26 -10.53 6.15
CA LEU A 49 -15.63 -11.80 5.77
C LEU A 49 -15.65 -12.76 6.96
N THR A 50 -15.81 -14.03 6.68
CA THR A 50 -15.59 -15.07 7.68
C THR A 50 -14.12 -15.10 8.10
N ARG A 51 -13.85 -15.70 9.27
CA ARG A 51 -12.48 -15.88 9.75
C ARG A 51 -11.60 -16.62 8.74
N GLU A 52 -12.15 -17.64 8.12
CA GLU A 52 -11.49 -18.49 7.13
C GLU A 52 -11.16 -17.71 5.86
N GLU A 53 -12.06 -16.86 5.38
CA GLU A 53 -11.82 -15.97 4.24
C GLU A 53 -10.72 -14.96 4.55
N GLN A 54 -10.75 -14.34 5.73
CA GLN A 54 -9.69 -13.42 6.15
C GLN A 54 -8.32 -14.08 6.21
N ILE A 55 -8.25 -15.29 6.82
CA ILE A 55 -6.99 -16.06 6.88
C ILE A 55 -6.51 -16.39 5.47
N SER A 56 -7.40 -16.79 4.58
CA SER A 56 -7.05 -17.11 3.20
C SER A 56 -6.45 -15.90 2.46
N GLU A 57 -7.08 -14.73 2.57
CA GLU A 57 -6.58 -13.51 1.95
C GLU A 57 -5.22 -13.07 2.53
N LEU A 58 -5.08 -13.07 3.85
CA LEU A 58 -3.82 -12.67 4.49
C LEU A 58 -2.69 -13.68 4.25
N THR A 59 -3.01 -14.97 4.11
CA THR A 59 -2.03 -15.99 3.70
C THR A 59 -1.55 -15.73 2.27
N TRP A 60 -2.46 -15.36 1.37
CA TRP A 60 -2.07 -14.95 0.03
C TRP A 60 -1.09 -13.77 0.04
N PHE A 61 -1.30 -12.75 0.90
CA PHE A 61 -0.34 -11.64 1.06
C PHE A 61 1.02 -12.12 1.53
N THR A 62 1.07 -13.05 2.48
CA THR A 62 2.31 -13.65 2.96
C THR A 62 3.11 -14.31 1.82
N GLU A 63 2.41 -15.01 0.93
CA GLU A 63 3.01 -15.71 -0.22
C GLU A 63 3.45 -14.72 -1.31
N ALA A 64 2.57 -13.80 -1.70
CA ALA A 64 2.86 -12.79 -2.72
C ALA A 64 4.01 -11.85 -2.32
N ALA A 65 4.15 -11.57 -1.03
CA ALA A 65 5.20 -10.71 -0.49
C ALA A 65 6.57 -11.42 -0.37
N ALA A 66 6.63 -12.73 -0.49
CA ALA A 66 7.86 -13.49 -0.23
C ALA A 66 9.10 -12.97 -0.99
N PRO A 67 9.03 -12.59 -2.28
CA PRO A 67 10.17 -12.02 -3.00
C PRO A 67 10.62 -10.63 -2.53
N TYR A 68 9.77 -9.95 -1.75
CA TYR A 68 9.95 -8.54 -1.36
C TYR A 68 10.25 -8.37 0.14
N ARG A 69 10.40 -9.46 0.89
CA ARG A 69 10.72 -9.42 2.33
C ARG A 69 11.99 -8.64 2.59
N GLY A 70 11.98 -7.85 3.66
CA GLY A 70 13.09 -6.98 4.02
C GLY A 70 13.07 -5.61 3.31
N MET A 71 12.18 -5.38 2.34
CA MET A 71 11.99 -4.06 1.75
C MET A 71 11.38 -3.08 2.75
N THR A 72 11.66 -1.82 2.52
CA THR A 72 11.00 -0.70 3.19
C THR A 72 10.33 0.17 2.14
N ILE A 73 9.07 0.55 2.38
CA ILE A 73 8.32 1.53 1.60
C ILE A 73 7.98 2.73 2.46
N ASN A 74 8.03 3.91 1.89
CA ASN A 74 7.75 5.19 2.55
C ASN A 74 6.40 5.71 2.05
N VAL A 75 5.51 6.01 3.00
CA VAL A 75 4.17 6.51 2.73
C VAL A 75 3.98 7.83 3.48
N VAL A 76 3.22 8.73 2.91
CA VAL A 76 2.84 9.98 3.57
C VAL A 76 1.35 10.19 3.52
N SER A 77 0.77 10.69 4.59
CA SER A 77 -0.61 11.17 4.67
C SER A 77 -0.74 12.34 5.64
N GLU A 78 -1.90 12.96 5.65
CA GLU A 78 -2.26 13.91 6.69
C GLU A 78 -2.51 13.21 8.03
N THR A 79 -2.42 13.99 9.12
CA THR A 79 -2.67 13.48 10.47
C THR A 79 -4.17 13.47 10.76
N LEU A 80 -4.78 12.30 10.63
CA LEU A 80 -6.16 11.99 10.99
C LEU A 80 -6.20 10.72 11.84
N THR A 81 -7.24 10.56 12.65
CA THR A 81 -7.41 9.36 13.50
C THR A 81 -7.38 8.04 12.70
N THR A 82 -7.93 8.04 11.50
CA THR A 82 -7.85 6.88 10.59
C THR A 82 -6.42 6.59 10.17
N HIS A 83 -5.67 7.62 9.79
CA HIS A 83 -4.27 7.47 9.37
C HIS A 83 -3.34 7.17 10.55
N GLU A 84 -3.66 7.63 11.78
CA GLU A 84 -2.96 7.20 13.00
C GLU A 84 -3.12 5.69 13.21
N TYR A 85 -4.34 5.15 13.06
CA TYR A 85 -4.57 3.71 13.13
C TYR A 85 -3.81 2.94 12.05
N GLU A 86 -3.80 3.43 10.81
CA GLU A 86 -3.03 2.84 9.72
C GLU A 86 -1.53 2.83 10.02
N SER A 87 -1.00 3.97 10.47
CA SER A 87 0.41 4.13 10.78
C SER A 87 0.88 3.29 11.97
N GLU A 88 0.07 3.16 13.02
CA GLU A 88 0.46 2.48 14.25
C GLU A 88 0.11 0.98 14.24
N ILE A 89 -1.05 0.63 13.69
CA ILE A 89 -1.59 -0.73 13.78
C ILE A 89 -1.43 -1.49 12.46
N LEU A 90 -1.91 -0.91 11.35
CA LEU A 90 -1.92 -1.64 10.07
C LEU A 90 -0.52 -1.80 9.47
N THR A 91 0.39 -0.84 9.67
CA THR A 91 1.80 -1.01 9.25
C THR A 91 2.48 -2.15 10.01
N ASN A 92 2.20 -2.30 11.30
CA ASN A 92 2.72 -3.42 12.10
C ASN A 92 2.13 -4.75 11.64
N ALA A 93 0.81 -4.81 11.40
CA ALA A 93 0.16 -5.98 10.85
C ALA A 93 0.78 -6.37 9.50
N PHE A 94 0.94 -5.39 8.62
CA PHE A 94 1.53 -5.61 7.30
C PHE A 94 2.95 -6.15 7.39
N PHE A 95 3.79 -5.58 8.28
CA PHE A 95 5.14 -6.06 8.50
C PHE A 95 5.17 -7.50 9.05
N GLU A 96 4.37 -7.80 10.08
CA GLU A 96 4.35 -9.12 10.70
C GLU A 96 3.80 -10.20 9.76
N ILE A 97 2.92 -9.85 8.82
CA ILE A 97 2.32 -10.76 7.85
C ILE A 97 3.20 -10.92 6.60
N THR A 98 3.84 -9.85 6.15
CA THR A 98 4.53 -9.83 4.84
C THR A 98 6.05 -9.80 4.94
N GLY A 99 6.61 -9.30 6.04
CA GLY A 99 8.05 -9.01 6.16
C GLY A 99 8.48 -7.73 5.44
N ILE A 100 7.54 -6.89 4.98
CA ILE A 100 7.81 -5.60 4.32
C ILE A 100 7.51 -4.49 5.31
N LYS A 101 8.49 -3.60 5.54
CA LYS A 101 8.33 -2.47 6.44
C LYS A 101 7.65 -1.30 5.72
N VAL A 102 6.67 -0.69 6.40
CA VAL A 102 6.07 0.58 5.95
C VAL A 102 6.46 1.68 6.94
N ASN A 103 7.13 2.71 6.46
CA ASN A 103 7.31 3.96 7.18
C ASN A 103 6.17 4.89 6.75
N HIS A 104 5.23 5.15 7.65
CA HIS A 104 4.09 6.00 7.34
C HIS A 104 4.23 7.33 8.08
N ASP A 105 4.62 8.37 7.34
CA ASP A 105 4.77 9.73 7.86
C ASP A 105 3.40 10.42 7.95
N LEU A 106 3.05 10.84 9.15
CA LEU A 106 1.85 11.64 9.41
C LEU A 106 2.26 13.10 9.58
N ILE A 107 1.79 13.95 8.67
CA ILE A 107 2.13 15.37 8.67
C ILE A 107 0.85 16.22 8.44
N GLN A 108 1.00 17.53 8.43
CA GLN A 108 -0.10 18.44 8.15
C GLN A 108 -0.48 18.36 6.66
N GLU A 109 -1.77 18.43 6.33
CA GLU A 109 -2.31 18.25 4.97
C GLU A 109 -1.61 19.11 3.91
N GLY A 110 -1.44 20.42 4.18
CA GLY A 110 -0.74 21.32 3.28
C GLY A 110 0.72 20.93 3.01
N ASP A 111 1.38 20.36 4.02
CA ASP A 111 2.76 19.86 3.89
C ASP A 111 2.82 18.57 3.06
N VAL A 112 1.78 17.72 3.10
CA VAL A 112 1.66 16.55 2.20
C VAL A 112 1.70 17.02 0.75
N ILE A 113 0.82 17.97 0.42
CA ILE A 113 0.71 18.53 -0.93
C ILE A 113 2.03 19.12 -1.40
N GLU A 114 2.66 19.96 -0.56
CA GLU A 114 3.92 20.63 -0.90
C GLU A 114 5.05 19.61 -1.16
N LYS A 115 5.21 18.62 -0.28
CA LYS A 115 6.23 17.59 -0.43
C LYS A 115 6.02 16.74 -1.68
N LEU A 116 4.77 16.31 -1.94
CA LEU A 116 4.45 15.54 -3.14
C LEU A 116 4.71 16.34 -4.42
N GLN A 117 4.30 17.59 -4.48
CA GLN A 117 4.57 18.45 -5.63
C GLN A 117 6.08 18.65 -5.84
N THR A 118 6.84 18.84 -4.78
CA THR A 118 8.30 18.96 -4.84
C THR A 118 8.93 17.68 -5.37
N GLN A 119 8.57 16.51 -4.82
CA GLN A 119 9.04 15.22 -5.31
C GLN A 119 8.75 15.03 -6.80
N MET A 120 7.52 15.30 -7.22
CA MET A 120 7.09 15.15 -8.61
C MET A 120 7.81 16.09 -9.57
N GLN A 121 8.11 17.32 -9.15
CA GLN A 121 8.83 18.32 -9.95
C GLN A 121 10.33 18.04 -10.04
N THR A 122 10.93 17.56 -8.97
CA THR A 122 12.38 17.29 -8.92
C THR A 122 12.74 15.91 -9.45
N GLY A 123 11.78 14.97 -9.44
CA GLY A 123 12.00 13.55 -9.74
C GLY A 123 12.74 12.81 -8.62
N GLU A 124 12.88 13.42 -7.44
CA GLU A 124 13.44 12.76 -6.26
C GLU A 124 12.37 11.90 -5.60
N ASN A 125 12.60 10.59 -5.51
CA ASN A 125 11.65 9.66 -4.91
C ASN A 125 11.85 9.58 -3.39
N ILE A 126 11.05 10.34 -2.63
CA ILE A 126 11.05 10.34 -1.16
C ILE A 126 9.98 9.37 -0.64
N TYR A 127 8.78 9.44 -1.23
CA TYR A 127 7.64 8.59 -0.89
C TYR A 127 7.26 7.70 -2.06
N ASP A 128 7.04 6.42 -1.76
CA ASP A 128 6.62 5.41 -2.73
C ASP A 128 5.11 5.42 -2.94
N ALA A 129 4.36 5.84 -1.91
CA ALA A 129 2.92 5.99 -1.96
C ALA A 129 2.45 7.15 -1.06
N TYR A 130 1.23 7.60 -1.27
CA TYR A 130 0.61 8.63 -0.45
C TYR A 130 -0.90 8.43 -0.34
N VAL A 131 -1.47 8.95 0.75
CA VAL A 131 -2.91 9.06 0.94
C VAL A 131 -3.25 10.55 0.92
N ASN A 132 -4.17 10.93 0.04
CA ASN A 132 -4.60 12.32 -0.12
C ASN A 132 -5.99 12.36 -0.77
N ASP A 133 -6.60 13.53 -0.74
CA ASP A 133 -7.88 13.77 -1.40
C ASP A 133 -7.82 13.56 -2.92
N SER A 134 -8.95 13.20 -3.49
CA SER A 134 -9.06 12.91 -4.93
C SER A 134 -8.93 14.14 -5.84
N ASP A 135 -8.91 15.35 -5.29
CA ASP A 135 -8.84 16.60 -6.06
C ASP A 135 -7.53 16.77 -6.85
N LEU A 136 -6.43 16.19 -6.39
CA LEU A 136 -5.13 16.24 -7.06
C LEU A 136 -4.91 15.13 -8.08
N ILE A 137 -5.69 14.06 -8.06
CA ILE A 137 -5.42 12.88 -8.89
C ILE A 137 -5.50 13.18 -10.39
N GLY A 138 -6.40 14.07 -10.81
CA GLY A 138 -6.50 14.51 -12.18
C GLY A 138 -5.26 15.24 -12.69
N THR A 139 -4.58 15.97 -11.82
CA THR A 139 -3.30 16.63 -12.13
C THR A 139 -2.17 15.61 -12.16
N HIS A 140 -2.06 14.79 -11.14
CA HIS A 140 -0.99 13.81 -11.01
C HIS A 140 -1.02 12.77 -12.16
N SER A 141 -2.20 12.27 -12.53
CA SER A 141 -2.35 11.33 -13.64
C SER A 141 -2.02 11.96 -14.98
N ARG A 142 -2.47 13.20 -15.23
CA ARG A 142 -2.19 13.92 -16.48
C ARG A 142 -0.71 14.16 -16.73
N TYR A 143 0.05 14.45 -15.69
CA TYR A 143 1.48 14.68 -15.78
C TYR A 143 2.32 13.38 -15.66
N GLY A 144 1.68 12.25 -15.47
CA GLY A 144 2.37 10.95 -15.34
C GLY A 144 3.15 10.81 -14.03
N TYR A 145 2.71 11.48 -12.97
CA TYR A 145 3.33 11.42 -11.64
C TYR A 145 2.89 10.22 -10.82
N VAL A 146 1.82 9.56 -11.23
CA VAL A 146 1.28 8.36 -10.62
C VAL A 146 1.04 7.29 -11.67
N ILE A 147 1.11 6.03 -11.27
CA ILE A 147 0.81 4.91 -12.15
C ILE A 147 -0.69 4.68 -12.25
N ALA A 148 -1.15 4.17 -13.39
CA ALA A 148 -2.51 3.69 -13.54
C ALA A 148 -2.64 2.32 -12.84
N LEU A 149 -3.29 2.28 -11.69
CA LEU A 149 -3.46 1.05 -10.90
C LEU A 149 -4.19 -0.03 -11.69
N SER A 150 -5.19 0.33 -12.49
CA SER A 150 -5.90 -0.62 -13.36
C SER A 150 -4.99 -1.28 -14.38
N ASP A 151 -4.06 -0.55 -15.00
CA ASP A 151 -3.10 -1.11 -15.94
C ASP A 151 -2.08 -2.00 -15.21
N PHE A 152 -1.59 -1.54 -14.07
CA PHE A 152 -0.65 -2.30 -13.27
C PHE A 152 -1.24 -3.64 -12.82
N MET A 153 -2.45 -3.63 -12.24
CA MET A 153 -3.12 -4.86 -11.79
C MET A 153 -3.40 -5.86 -12.91
N GLN A 154 -3.58 -5.39 -14.14
CA GLN A 154 -3.79 -6.26 -15.30
C GLN A 154 -2.49 -6.68 -15.99
N GLY A 155 -1.41 -5.95 -15.76
CA GLY A 155 -0.10 -6.11 -16.38
C GLY A 155 0.96 -6.64 -15.41
N GLU A 156 1.94 -5.80 -15.12
CA GLU A 156 3.13 -6.16 -14.32
C GLU A 156 2.81 -6.59 -12.89
N GLY A 157 1.75 -6.01 -12.31
CA GLY A 157 1.32 -6.30 -10.94
C GLY A 157 0.32 -7.45 -10.82
N LYS A 158 -0.01 -8.14 -11.91
CA LYS A 158 -1.05 -9.17 -11.91
C LYS A 158 -0.83 -10.26 -10.87
N GLU A 159 0.40 -10.72 -10.73
CA GLU A 159 0.75 -11.80 -9.80
C GLU A 159 0.77 -11.35 -8.32
N VAL A 160 0.77 -10.03 -8.08
CA VAL A 160 0.72 -9.41 -6.74
C VAL A 160 -0.59 -8.66 -6.49
N THR A 161 -1.56 -8.83 -7.35
CA THR A 161 -2.94 -8.33 -7.18
C THR A 161 -3.78 -9.43 -6.55
N LEU A 162 -4.42 -9.13 -5.41
CA LEU A 162 -5.26 -10.09 -4.70
C LEU A 162 -6.38 -10.62 -5.63
N PRO A 163 -6.49 -11.93 -5.84
CA PRO A 163 -7.48 -12.51 -6.76
C PRO A 163 -8.94 -12.21 -6.37
N SER A 164 -9.20 -12.03 -5.08
CA SER A 164 -10.53 -11.69 -4.52
C SER A 164 -10.76 -10.17 -4.44
N LEU A 165 -9.87 -9.34 -4.99
CA LEU A 165 -10.05 -7.89 -4.99
C LEU A 165 -11.29 -7.51 -5.79
N ASP A 166 -12.30 -7.02 -5.09
CA ASP A 166 -13.55 -6.55 -5.66
C ASP A 166 -13.52 -5.02 -5.79
N LEU A 167 -13.18 -4.54 -6.98
CA LEU A 167 -13.12 -3.10 -7.25
C LEU A 167 -14.50 -2.43 -7.19
N ASP A 168 -15.57 -3.16 -7.47
CA ASP A 168 -16.93 -2.62 -7.45
C ASP A 168 -17.41 -2.30 -6.02
N ASP A 169 -16.74 -2.86 -5.01
CA ASP A 169 -17.05 -2.58 -3.60
C ASP A 169 -16.32 -1.33 -3.05
N PHE A 170 -15.42 -0.73 -3.82
CA PHE A 170 -14.80 0.54 -3.44
C PHE A 170 -15.75 1.71 -3.69
N ILE A 171 -15.97 2.52 -2.65
CA ILE A 171 -16.81 3.71 -2.76
C ILE A 171 -16.05 4.76 -3.58
N GLY A 172 -16.76 5.38 -4.55
CA GLY A 172 -16.22 6.56 -5.23
C GLY A 172 -15.17 6.32 -6.29
N LEU A 173 -15.01 5.11 -6.86
CA LEU A 173 -14.06 4.85 -7.95
C LEU A 173 -14.20 5.83 -9.13
N SER A 174 -15.41 6.36 -9.38
CA SER A 174 -15.61 7.36 -10.44
C SER A 174 -14.85 8.66 -10.21
N PHE A 175 -14.53 9.02 -8.97
CA PHE A 175 -13.71 10.20 -8.64
C PHE A 175 -12.22 9.98 -8.90
N THR A 176 -11.79 8.72 -8.87
CA THR A 176 -10.39 8.32 -9.02
C THR A 176 -10.08 7.68 -10.37
N THR A 177 -11.10 7.64 -11.24
CA THR A 177 -10.99 7.19 -12.65
C THR A 177 -10.73 8.40 -13.54
N GLY A 178 -9.61 8.34 -14.27
CA GLY A 178 -9.24 9.38 -15.21
C GLY A 178 -10.14 9.45 -16.45
N PRO A 179 -10.03 10.52 -17.27
CA PRO A 179 -10.76 10.63 -18.54
C PRO A 179 -10.44 9.50 -19.53
N ASP A 180 -9.29 8.85 -19.37
CA ASP A 180 -8.83 7.68 -20.12
C ASP A 180 -9.41 6.35 -19.61
N GLN A 181 -10.35 6.41 -18.67
CA GLN A 181 -11.00 5.26 -18.03
C GLN A 181 -10.07 4.39 -17.16
N LYS A 182 -8.93 4.92 -16.75
CA LYS A 182 -7.99 4.21 -15.88
C LYS A 182 -8.18 4.65 -14.43
N ILE A 183 -8.01 3.70 -13.51
CA ILE A 183 -8.05 3.95 -12.07
C ILE A 183 -6.65 4.32 -11.60
N TYR A 184 -6.52 5.45 -10.93
CA TYR A 184 -5.24 5.98 -10.44
C TYR A 184 -5.14 5.99 -8.90
N GLN A 185 -6.25 5.85 -8.22
CA GLN A 185 -6.34 5.84 -6.77
C GLN A 185 -7.47 4.91 -6.35
N LEU A 186 -7.35 4.27 -5.21
CA LEU A 186 -8.44 3.55 -4.56
C LEU A 186 -8.94 4.38 -3.38
N HIS A 187 -10.24 4.59 -3.34
CA HIS A 187 -10.91 5.33 -2.28
C HIS A 187 -11.51 4.34 -1.27
N TYR A 188 -11.36 4.60 0.03
CA TYR A 188 -11.82 3.71 1.11
C TYR A 188 -12.58 4.49 2.22
#